data_e1f3ffd763f70c29e370285783304e1f
#
_entry.id   e1f3ffd763f70c29e370285783304e1f
#
_cell.length_a   1.000
_cell.length_b   1.000
_cell.length_c   1.000
_cell.angle_alpha   90.00
_cell.angle_beta   90.00
_cell.angle_gamma   90.00
#
_symmetry.space_group_name_H-M   'P 1'
#
loop_
_entity.id
_entity.type
_entity.pdbx_description
1 polymer ?
#
loop_
_entity_poly.entity_id
_entity_poly.type
_entity_poly.pdbx_seq_one_letter_code
_entity_poly.pdbx_strand_id
1 'polypeptide(L)'
;MSQISIVYFSQFKGATEKLAEAIQRGACQVPGTTAALIKVEDVSKNWAELNDSDAIIFGSPTYMGSVAAGFKAFVEDLAGEIWLERRWLNKIASGFTVSAGRSGDKMNTLQQMVVFAAQMGMIWVPMRITGGHYSTQGSERDLNRLAGYLGVMAQANIDEPPELAPPTSDIETAELHGNHIANVTRQYKEGRKQLPAEYDTFLGEVDGEGKKPLGLKDLMK
;
A
#
# COMPACT_ATOMS: atom_id res chain seq x y z
N MET A 1 -0.30 10.17 -17.61
CA MET A 1 0.69 9.82 -16.57
C MET A 1 -0.05 9.20 -15.39
N SER A 2 0.57 8.26 -14.68
CA SER A 2 0.03 7.70 -13.43
C SER A 2 0.79 8.25 -12.23
N GLN A 3 0.07 8.56 -11.16
CA GLN A 3 0.62 9.09 -9.91
C GLN A 3 0.46 8.05 -8.81
N ILE A 4 1.54 7.77 -8.09
CA ILE A 4 1.56 6.82 -6.98
C ILE A 4 2.05 7.54 -5.74
N SER A 5 1.34 7.42 -4.63
CA SER A 5 1.81 7.84 -3.32
C SER A 5 2.21 6.63 -2.49
N ILE A 6 3.37 6.70 -1.85
CA ILE A 6 3.86 5.68 -0.91
C ILE A 6 3.80 6.29 0.48
N VAL A 7 2.77 5.91 1.24
CA VAL A 7 2.53 6.43 2.59
C VAL A 7 3.09 5.46 3.61
N TYR A 8 4.03 5.91 4.43
CA TYR A 8 4.70 5.00 5.35
C TYR A 8 5.04 5.64 6.70
N PHE A 9 5.05 4.79 7.71
CA PHE A 9 5.61 5.11 9.02
C PHE A 9 6.99 4.45 9.14
N SER A 10 8.00 5.21 9.55
CA SER A 10 9.35 4.69 9.74
C SER A 10 9.97 5.25 11.02
N GLN A 11 10.48 4.34 11.84
CA GLN A 11 11.26 4.65 13.04
C GLN A 11 12.52 3.80 13.08
N PHE A 12 13.37 4.05 14.07
CA PHE A 12 14.64 3.36 14.25
C PHE A 12 15.42 3.28 12.92
N LYS A 13 16.45 2.66 12.78
CA LYS A 13 17.34 2.45 11.64
C LYS A 13 16.79 2.63 10.19
N GLY A 14 15.57 3.11 10.01
CA GLY A 14 15.00 3.47 8.71
C GLY A 14 14.66 2.30 7.76
N ALA A 15 14.54 1.08 8.25
CA ALA A 15 14.29 -0.09 7.41
C ALA A 15 13.01 0.03 6.55
N THR A 16 11.93 0.57 7.11
CA THR A 16 10.69 0.81 6.37
C THR A 16 10.87 1.87 5.28
N GLU A 17 11.64 2.91 5.56
CA GLU A 17 11.95 3.97 4.59
C GLU A 17 12.73 3.44 3.40
N LYS A 18 13.74 2.58 3.62
CA LYS A 18 14.49 1.93 2.54
C LYS A 18 13.62 1.09 1.61
N LEU A 19 12.64 0.40 2.17
CA LEU A 19 11.67 -0.34 1.35
C LEU A 19 10.77 0.61 0.56
N ALA A 20 10.32 1.72 1.17
CA ALA A 20 9.54 2.74 0.48
C ALA A 20 10.32 3.35 -0.70
N GLU A 21 11.61 3.67 -0.49
CA GLU A 21 12.51 4.15 -1.55
C GLU A 21 12.71 3.12 -2.68
N ALA A 22 12.85 1.83 -2.33
CA ALA A 22 12.96 0.77 -3.32
C ALA A 22 11.68 0.65 -4.15
N ILE A 23 10.51 0.67 -3.51
CA ILE A 23 9.22 0.66 -4.20
C ILE A 23 9.09 1.88 -5.12
N GLN A 24 9.51 3.06 -4.67
CA GLN A 24 9.51 4.28 -5.48
C GLN A 24 10.38 4.11 -6.73
N ARG A 25 11.62 3.63 -6.57
CA ARG A 25 12.51 3.37 -7.71
C ARG A 25 11.86 2.44 -8.72
N GLY A 26 11.30 1.32 -8.25
CA GLY A 26 10.62 0.36 -9.12
C GLY A 26 9.41 0.94 -9.84
N ALA A 27 8.59 1.72 -9.16
CA ALA A 27 7.44 2.38 -9.76
C ALA A 27 7.87 3.39 -10.84
N CYS A 28 8.90 4.18 -10.59
CA CYS A 28 9.42 5.17 -11.53
C CYS A 28 10.12 4.56 -12.76
N GLN A 29 10.49 3.27 -12.75
CA GLN A 29 10.96 2.57 -13.94
C GLN A 29 9.87 2.39 -15.00
N VAL A 30 8.60 2.49 -14.63
CA VAL A 30 7.48 2.33 -15.56
C VAL A 30 7.23 3.67 -16.29
N PRO A 31 7.38 3.74 -17.62
CA PRO A 31 7.22 4.98 -18.37
C PRO A 31 5.88 5.68 -18.11
N GLY A 32 5.92 6.97 -17.86
CA GLY A 32 4.72 7.77 -17.59
C GLY A 32 4.15 7.59 -16.18
N THR A 33 4.96 7.09 -15.24
CA THR A 33 4.63 6.98 -13.81
C THR A 33 5.52 7.88 -12.98
N THR A 34 4.93 8.55 -12.00
CA THR A 34 5.61 9.27 -10.92
C THR A 34 5.23 8.66 -9.58
N ALA A 35 6.15 8.67 -8.63
CA ALA A 35 5.90 8.14 -7.29
C ALA A 35 6.48 9.06 -6.22
N ALA A 36 5.66 9.44 -5.25
CA ALA A 36 6.01 10.28 -4.12
C ALA A 36 6.13 9.49 -2.83
N LEU A 37 7.10 9.84 -2.00
CA LEU A 37 7.28 9.32 -0.65
C LEU A 37 6.64 10.27 0.36
N ILE A 38 5.71 9.79 1.16
CA ILE A 38 4.98 10.57 2.15
C ILE A 38 5.07 9.87 3.50
N LYS A 39 5.77 10.46 4.46
CA LYS A 39 5.72 9.97 5.84
C LYS A 39 4.35 10.28 6.45
N VAL A 40 3.83 9.39 7.29
CA VAL A 40 2.51 9.61 7.92
C VAL A 40 2.44 10.93 8.69
N GLU A 41 3.55 11.39 9.23
CA GLU A 41 3.67 12.66 9.94
C GLU A 41 3.50 13.88 9.02
N ASP A 42 3.73 13.72 7.72
CA ASP A 42 3.62 14.78 6.72
C ASP A 42 2.34 14.71 5.88
N VAL A 43 1.45 13.75 6.14
CA VAL A 43 0.20 13.56 5.39
C VAL A 43 -0.66 14.83 5.39
N SER A 44 -0.72 15.55 6.51
CA SER A 44 -1.49 16.79 6.62
C SER A 44 -1.09 17.87 5.59
N LYS A 45 0.15 17.84 5.12
CA LYS A 45 0.69 18.75 4.10
C LYS A 45 0.49 18.23 2.67
N ASN A 46 0.15 16.93 2.52
CA ASN A 46 0.14 16.22 1.24
C ASN A 46 -1.24 15.65 0.86
N TRP A 47 -2.32 16.15 1.47
CA TRP A 47 -3.67 15.64 1.18
C TRP A 47 -4.07 15.76 -0.29
N ALA A 48 -3.71 16.85 -0.95
CA ALA A 48 -4.01 17.04 -2.36
C ALA A 48 -3.34 15.94 -3.21
N GLU A 49 -2.05 15.68 -2.97
CA GLU A 49 -1.30 14.65 -3.69
C GLU A 49 -1.86 13.24 -3.46
N LEU A 50 -2.23 12.91 -2.22
CA LEU A 50 -2.87 11.63 -1.89
C LEU A 50 -4.23 11.46 -2.58
N ASN A 51 -5.05 12.52 -2.58
CA ASN A 51 -6.35 12.49 -3.21
C ASN A 51 -6.27 12.42 -4.74
N ASP A 52 -5.23 12.99 -5.34
CA ASP A 52 -5.02 12.96 -6.80
C ASP A 52 -4.30 11.69 -7.28
N SER A 53 -3.70 10.92 -6.38
CA SER A 53 -2.99 9.68 -6.72
C SER A 53 -3.92 8.62 -7.31
N ASP A 54 -3.43 7.90 -8.32
CA ASP A 54 -4.10 6.74 -8.92
C ASP A 54 -3.91 5.47 -8.06
N ALA A 55 -2.81 5.42 -7.29
CA ALA A 55 -2.49 4.33 -6.38
C ALA A 55 -1.87 4.85 -5.08
N ILE A 56 -2.13 4.15 -3.97
CA ILE A 56 -1.52 4.42 -2.67
C ILE A 56 -0.93 3.11 -2.13
N ILE A 57 0.36 3.12 -1.84
CA ILE A 57 1.07 1.97 -1.27
C ILE A 57 1.35 2.27 0.21
N PHE A 58 0.91 1.38 1.09
CA PHE A 58 0.99 1.56 2.54
C PHE A 58 2.18 0.83 3.14
N GLY A 59 2.94 1.51 4.00
CA GLY A 59 4.11 0.96 4.65
C GLY A 59 4.13 1.16 6.17
N SER A 60 4.36 0.08 6.90
CA SER A 60 4.53 0.13 8.36
C SER A 60 5.47 -0.96 8.81
N PRO A 61 6.35 -0.73 9.80
CA PRO A 61 6.99 -1.85 10.48
C PRO A 61 5.93 -2.67 11.22
N THR A 62 6.23 -3.96 11.43
CA THR A 62 5.41 -4.79 12.31
C THR A 62 5.93 -4.66 13.74
N TYR A 63 5.16 -3.99 14.59
CA TYR A 63 5.44 -3.87 16.02
C TYR A 63 4.37 -4.62 16.83
N MET A 64 4.80 -5.52 17.70
CA MET A 64 3.93 -6.36 18.54
C MET A 64 2.81 -7.04 17.71
N GLY A 65 3.19 -7.54 16.51
CA GLY A 65 2.28 -8.28 15.64
C GLY A 65 1.30 -7.42 14.82
N SER A 66 1.47 -6.10 14.75
CA SER A 66 0.50 -5.17 14.16
C SER A 66 1.20 -4.04 13.40
N VAL A 67 0.44 -3.20 12.71
CA VAL A 67 0.95 -1.92 12.22
C VAL A 67 1.41 -1.07 13.40
N ALA A 68 2.41 -0.22 13.18
CA ALA A 68 2.88 0.73 14.19
C ALA A 68 1.78 1.71 14.61
N ALA A 69 1.81 2.15 15.86
CA ALA A 69 0.81 3.08 16.41
C ALA A 69 0.67 4.36 15.58
N GLY A 70 1.78 4.95 15.09
CA GLY A 70 1.74 6.14 14.24
C GLY A 70 1.05 5.88 12.90
N PHE A 71 1.23 4.70 12.30
CA PHE A 71 0.49 4.32 11.11
C PHE A 71 -1.00 4.12 11.42
N LYS A 72 -1.33 3.51 12.55
CA LYS A 72 -2.73 3.31 12.96
C LYS A 72 -3.44 4.64 13.22
N ALA A 73 -2.78 5.60 13.85
CA ALA A 73 -3.32 6.94 14.05
C ALA A 73 -3.67 7.59 12.70
N PHE A 74 -2.75 7.54 11.73
CA PHE A 74 -3.02 8.00 10.37
C PHE A 74 -4.28 7.35 9.77
N VAL A 75 -4.44 6.03 9.92
CA VAL A 75 -5.62 5.30 9.41
C VAL A 75 -6.90 5.78 10.10
N GLU A 76 -6.86 6.05 11.40
CA GLU A 76 -8.02 6.55 12.16
C GLU A 76 -8.40 7.98 11.78
N ASP A 77 -7.43 8.83 11.48
CA ASP A 77 -7.68 10.20 11.00
C ASP A 77 -8.43 10.25 9.67
N LEU A 78 -8.38 9.16 8.88
CA LEU A 78 -9.11 9.03 7.62
C LEU A 78 -10.61 8.72 7.80
N ALA A 79 -11.05 8.34 8.98
CA ALA A 79 -12.45 8.00 9.27
C ALA A 79 -13.40 9.22 9.13
N GLY A 80 -12.85 10.42 8.98
CA GLY A 80 -13.61 11.64 8.73
C GLY A 80 -13.97 11.83 7.25
N GLU A 81 -13.67 13.01 6.72
CA GLU A 81 -14.09 13.47 5.39
C GLU A 81 -13.64 12.53 4.25
N ILE A 82 -12.41 12.01 4.31
CA ILE A 82 -11.87 11.16 3.24
C ILE A 82 -12.70 9.90 3.05
N TRP A 83 -13.04 9.22 4.15
CA TRP A 83 -13.86 8.01 4.13
C TRP A 83 -15.32 8.30 3.81
N LEU A 84 -15.91 9.33 4.42
CA LEU A 84 -17.30 9.73 4.19
C LEU A 84 -17.58 10.14 2.75
N GLU A 85 -16.63 10.81 2.13
CA GLU A 85 -16.73 11.27 0.72
C GLU A 85 -16.24 10.23 -0.29
N ARG A 86 -15.78 9.09 0.21
CA ARG A 86 -15.27 8.01 -0.64
C ARG A 86 -14.14 8.45 -1.59
N ARG A 87 -13.30 9.38 -1.15
CA ARG A 87 -12.27 10.01 -2.01
C ARG A 87 -11.25 9.02 -2.57
N TRP A 88 -11.07 7.86 -1.92
CA TRP A 88 -10.12 6.83 -2.37
C TRP A 88 -10.81 5.63 -3.03
N LEU A 89 -12.11 5.73 -3.31
CA LEU A 89 -12.85 4.69 -4.02
C LEU A 89 -12.18 4.35 -5.37
N ASN A 90 -11.99 3.06 -5.62
CA ASN A 90 -11.39 2.53 -6.84
C ASN A 90 -9.91 2.90 -7.08
N LYS A 91 -9.21 3.53 -6.15
CA LYS A 91 -7.75 3.65 -6.24
C LYS A 91 -7.08 2.28 -6.05
N ILE A 92 -5.96 2.08 -6.71
CA ILE A 92 -5.13 0.90 -6.47
C ILE A 92 -4.47 1.01 -5.09
N ALA A 93 -4.41 -0.09 -4.37
CA ALA A 93 -3.73 -0.20 -3.07
C ALA A 93 -2.78 -1.39 -3.04
N SER A 94 -1.73 -1.29 -2.26
CA SER A 94 -0.84 -2.38 -1.90
C SER A 94 -0.14 -2.06 -0.57
N GLY A 95 0.72 -2.98 -0.08
CA GLY A 95 1.41 -2.73 1.18
C GLY A 95 2.75 -3.43 1.32
N PHE A 96 3.51 -2.95 2.31
CA PHE A 96 4.79 -3.53 2.70
C PHE A 96 5.04 -3.38 4.19
N THR A 97 5.81 -4.31 4.74
CA THR A 97 6.18 -4.32 6.15
C THR A 97 7.54 -4.93 6.39
N VAL A 98 8.12 -4.60 7.53
CA VAL A 98 9.41 -5.14 7.99
C VAL A 98 9.37 -5.42 9.48
N SER A 99 10.07 -6.46 9.91
CA SER A 99 10.33 -6.76 11.33
C SER A 99 11.65 -7.50 11.48
N ALA A 100 12.15 -7.63 12.69
CA ALA A 100 13.39 -8.37 12.97
C ALA A 100 13.20 -9.89 12.87
N GLY A 101 12.07 -10.42 13.35
CA GLY A 101 11.78 -11.84 13.25
C GLY A 101 11.43 -12.26 11.83
N ARG A 102 11.81 -13.47 11.41
CA ARG A 102 11.50 -13.98 10.06
C ARG A 102 10.00 -14.03 9.77
N SER A 103 9.21 -14.67 10.62
CA SER A 103 7.75 -14.59 10.59
C SER A 103 7.28 -13.22 11.10
N GLY A 104 7.57 -12.93 12.37
CA GLY A 104 7.37 -11.64 13.03
C GLY A 104 5.94 -11.14 12.94
N ASP A 105 4.98 -12.01 12.64
CA ASP A 105 3.57 -11.68 12.43
C ASP A 105 3.31 -10.62 11.36
N LYS A 106 4.22 -10.50 10.40
CA LYS A 106 4.14 -9.56 9.28
C LYS A 106 2.85 -9.73 8.47
N MET A 107 2.35 -10.96 8.38
CA MET A 107 1.09 -11.26 7.70
C MET A 107 -0.07 -10.48 8.32
N ASN A 108 -0.13 -10.40 9.66
CA ASN A 108 -1.20 -9.65 10.34
C ASN A 108 -1.14 -8.15 10.02
N THR A 109 0.06 -7.58 9.94
CA THR A 109 0.25 -6.18 9.53
C THR A 109 -0.31 -5.93 8.12
N LEU A 110 0.01 -6.81 7.16
CA LEU A 110 -0.53 -6.69 5.79
C LEU A 110 -2.04 -6.92 5.75
N GLN A 111 -2.59 -7.86 6.52
CA GLN A 111 -4.03 -8.07 6.61
C GLN A 111 -4.77 -6.83 7.12
N GLN A 112 -4.23 -6.12 8.09
CA GLN A 112 -4.82 -4.86 8.56
C GLN A 112 -4.84 -3.80 7.46
N MET A 113 -3.77 -3.70 6.65
CA MET A 113 -3.73 -2.79 5.50
C MET A 113 -4.75 -3.19 4.42
N VAL A 114 -4.92 -4.50 4.15
CA VAL A 114 -5.95 -5.01 3.21
C VAL A 114 -7.35 -4.65 3.69
N VAL A 115 -7.66 -4.89 4.97
CA VAL A 115 -8.97 -4.56 5.54
C VAL A 115 -9.23 -3.05 5.46
N PHE A 116 -8.22 -2.25 5.79
CA PHE A 116 -8.30 -0.79 5.67
C PHE A 116 -8.56 -0.37 4.21
N ALA A 117 -7.79 -0.88 3.25
CA ALA A 117 -8.00 -0.58 1.83
C ALA A 117 -9.41 -0.98 1.37
N ALA A 118 -9.93 -2.12 1.83
CA ALA A 118 -11.30 -2.56 1.53
C ALA A 118 -12.36 -1.61 2.11
N GLN A 119 -12.18 -1.12 3.34
CA GLN A 119 -13.07 -0.10 3.94
C GLN A 119 -13.06 1.21 3.14
N MET A 120 -11.92 1.57 2.57
CA MET A 120 -11.80 2.74 1.70
C MET A 120 -12.35 2.50 0.28
N GLY A 121 -12.74 1.27 -0.06
CA GLY A 121 -13.21 0.89 -1.40
C GLY A 121 -12.09 0.83 -2.45
N MET A 122 -10.85 0.59 -2.01
CA MET A 122 -9.69 0.48 -2.88
C MET A 122 -9.53 -0.94 -3.43
N ILE A 123 -8.77 -1.08 -4.50
CA ILE A 123 -8.47 -2.35 -5.16
C ILE A 123 -7.07 -2.81 -4.75
N TRP A 124 -7.00 -3.88 -3.96
CA TRP A 124 -5.72 -4.40 -3.47
C TRP A 124 -4.98 -5.21 -4.53
N VAL A 125 -3.72 -4.86 -4.76
CA VAL A 125 -2.80 -5.58 -5.64
C VAL A 125 -1.77 -6.35 -4.82
N PRO A 126 -1.79 -7.69 -4.89
CA PRO A 126 -0.89 -8.55 -4.11
C PRO A 126 0.51 -8.66 -4.73
N MET A 127 1.41 -9.34 -4.01
CA MET A 127 2.74 -9.71 -4.51
C MET A 127 2.61 -10.65 -5.71
N ARG A 128 3.32 -10.33 -6.78
CA ARG A 128 3.37 -11.14 -8.01
C ARG A 128 4.46 -12.20 -7.97
N ILE A 129 5.53 -11.97 -7.20
CA ILE A 129 6.71 -12.82 -7.18
C ILE A 129 6.46 -14.01 -6.25
N THR A 130 6.66 -15.22 -6.75
CA THR A 130 6.61 -16.44 -5.92
C THR A 130 7.77 -16.45 -4.91
N GLY A 131 7.57 -17.12 -3.77
CA GLY A 131 8.62 -17.27 -2.78
C GLY A 131 9.84 -18.01 -3.36
N GLY A 132 11.03 -17.45 -3.21
CA GLY A 132 12.27 -18.06 -3.72
C GLY A 132 12.89 -19.10 -2.78
N HIS A 133 12.73 -18.91 -1.46
CA HIS A 133 13.40 -19.73 -0.45
C HIS A 133 12.47 -20.76 0.21
N TYR A 134 11.87 -21.65 -0.57
CA TYR A 134 11.01 -22.74 -0.07
C TYR A 134 11.40 -24.12 -0.59
N SER A 135 12.59 -24.27 -1.14
CA SER A 135 13.16 -25.55 -1.56
C SER A 135 14.59 -25.69 -1.06
N THR A 136 15.15 -26.89 -1.15
CA THR A 136 16.55 -27.16 -0.81
C THR A 136 17.54 -26.43 -1.73
N GLN A 137 17.08 -25.90 -2.85
CA GLN A 137 17.86 -25.10 -3.80
C GLN A 137 17.71 -23.58 -3.56
N GLY A 138 16.79 -23.17 -2.69
CA GLY A 138 16.57 -21.78 -2.35
C GLY A 138 17.59 -21.23 -1.36
N SER A 139 17.66 -19.91 -1.27
CA SER A 139 18.63 -19.20 -0.42
C SER A 139 18.10 -17.88 0.11
N GLU A 140 18.82 -17.28 1.05
CA GLU A 140 18.56 -15.92 1.57
C GLU A 140 18.72 -14.82 0.51
N ARG A 141 19.29 -15.15 -0.66
CA ARG A 141 19.50 -14.21 -1.76
C ARG A 141 18.33 -14.19 -2.75
N ASP A 142 17.38 -15.11 -2.60
CA ASP A 142 16.26 -15.21 -3.52
C ASP A 142 15.24 -14.10 -3.29
N LEU A 143 14.59 -13.68 -4.36
CA LEU A 143 13.50 -12.71 -4.29
C LEU A 143 12.33 -13.30 -3.50
N ASN A 144 11.62 -12.43 -2.79
CA ASN A 144 10.51 -12.83 -1.94
C ASN A 144 10.83 -14.02 -1.03
N ARG A 145 12.07 -14.03 -0.47
CA ARG A 145 12.59 -15.15 0.35
C ARG A 145 11.73 -15.50 1.57
N LEU A 146 10.91 -14.56 2.04
CA LEU A 146 9.98 -14.75 3.15
C LEU A 146 8.59 -15.21 2.69
N ALA A 147 8.37 -15.41 1.39
CA ALA A 147 7.13 -15.88 0.79
C ALA A 147 5.89 -15.07 1.20
N GLY A 148 6.01 -13.74 1.23
CA GLY A 148 4.88 -12.84 1.43
C GLY A 148 4.05 -12.70 0.16
N TYR A 149 2.73 -12.96 0.22
CA TYR A 149 1.86 -12.86 -0.95
C TYR A 149 0.89 -11.68 -0.91
N LEU A 150 0.53 -11.18 0.25
CA LEU A 150 -0.31 -9.98 0.34
C LEU A 150 0.43 -8.69 -0.02
N GLY A 151 1.75 -8.68 0.14
CA GLY A 151 2.60 -7.53 -0.12
C GLY A 151 4.03 -7.85 0.23
N VAL A 152 4.92 -6.85 0.27
CA VAL A 152 6.33 -7.04 0.62
C VAL A 152 6.46 -7.33 2.11
N MET A 153 7.13 -8.43 2.43
CA MET A 153 7.62 -8.73 3.77
C MET A 153 9.14 -8.70 3.75
N ALA A 154 9.74 -7.90 4.62
CA ALA A 154 11.19 -7.82 4.76
C ALA A 154 11.63 -8.15 6.19
N GLN A 155 12.90 -8.50 6.34
CA GLN A 155 13.52 -8.74 7.63
C GLN A 155 14.70 -7.78 7.83
N ALA A 156 14.79 -7.17 9.00
CA ALA A 156 15.92 -6.34 9.39
C ALA A 156 16.35 -6.77 10.80
N ASN A 157 17.51 -7.43 10.91
CA ASN A 157 18.05 -7.87 12.19
C ASN A 157 18.33 -6.65 13.09
N ILE A 158 18.05 -6.78 14.38
CA ILE A 158 18.15 -5.67 15.36
C ILE A 158 19.59 -5.18 15.51
N ASP A 159 20.55 -6.10 15.46
CA ASP A 159 21.97 -5.85 15.68
C ASP A 159 22.74 -5.47 14.41
N GLU A 160 22.14 -5.64 13.23
CA GLU A 160 22.77 -5.21 11.98
C GLU A 160 22.76 -3.68 11.82
N PRO A 161 23.85 -3.13 11.25
CA PRO A 161 23.89 -1.71 10.91
C PRO A 161 22.88 -1.40 9.79
N PRO A 162 22.38 -0.14 9.73
CA PRO A 162 21.37 0.25 8.74
C PRO A 162 21.78 -0.05 7.29
N GLU A 163 23.07 -0.02 6.97
CA GLU A 163 23.58 -0.24 5.62
C GLU A 163 23.34 -1.67 5.11
N LEU A 164 23.25 -2.64 6.03
CA LEU A 164 23.11 -4.07 5.72
C LEU A 164 21.66 -4.59 5.87
N ALA A 165 20.79 -3.85 6.56
CA ALA A 165 19.43 -4.28 6.84
C ALA A 165 18.38 -3.26 6.31
N PRO A 166 17.33 -3.72 5.61
CA PRO A 166 17.08 -5.10 5.14
C PRO A 166 18.10 -5.56 4.07
N PRO A 167 18.26 -6.89 3.87
CA PRO A 167 19.20 -7.41 2.88
C PRO A 167 18.76 -7.06 1.45
N THR A 168 19.72 -7.12 0.52
CA THR A 168 19.52 -6.77 -0.89
C THR A 168 18.35 -7.50 -1.53
N SER A 169 18.15 -8.77 -1.24
CA SER A 169 17.03 -9.55 -1.77
C SER A 169 15.65 -9.01 -1.37
N ASP A 170 15.52 -8.49 -0.16
CA ASP A 170 14.26 -7.86 0.29
C ASP A 170 14.07 -6.47 -0.37
N ILE A 171 15.15 -5.72 -0.57
CA ILE A 171 15.14 -4.43 -1.28
C ILE A 171 14.77 -4.63 -2.75
N GLU A 172 15.39 -5.59 -3.44
CA GLU A 172 15.06 -5.92 -4.83
C GLU A 172 13.62 -6.43 -4.98
N THR A 173 13.14 -7.22 -4.02
CA THR A 173 11.74 -7.65 -3.96
C THR A 173 10.80 -6.46 -3.89
N ALA A 174 11.12 -5.48 -3.05
CA ALA A 174 10.34 -4.24 -2.91
C ALA A 174 10.35 -3.41 -4.20
N GLU A 175 11.50 -3.29 -4.85
CA GLU A 175 11.63 -2.57 -6.12
C GLU A 175 10.79 -3.22 -7.23
N LEU A 176 10.88 -4.53 -7.40
CA LEU A 176 10.06 -5.27 -8.36
C LEU A 176 8.56 -5.18 -8.05
N HIS A 177 8.20 -5.13 -6.77
CA HIS A 177 6.81 -4.92 -6.37
C HIS A 177 6.30 -3.54 -6.76
N GLY A 178 7.10 -2.49 -6.55
CA GLY A 178 6.78 -1.13 -6.99
C GLY A 178 6.55 -1.06 -8.51
N ASN A 179 7.41 -1.71 -9.29
CA ASN A 179 7.24 -1.82 -10.74
C ASN A 179 5.93 -2.53 -11.11
N HIS A 180 5.60 -3.63 -10.42
CA HIS A 180 4.35 -4.34 -10.64
C HIS A 180 3.12 -3.46 -10.38
N ILE A 181 3.08 -2.78 -9.23
CA ILE A 181 1.96 -1.90 -8.87
C ILE A 181 1.78 -0.79 -9.92
N ALA A 182 2.88 -0.18 -10.37
CA ALA A 182 2.83 0.87 -11.40
C ALA A 182 2.25 0.37 -12.73
N ASN A 183 2.62 -0.84 -13.15
CA ASN A 183 2.05 -1.45 -14.36
C ASN A 183 0.55 -1.74 -14.21
N VAL A 184 0.12 -2.32 -13.08
CA VAL A 184 -1.30 -2.57 -12.80
C VAL A 184 -2.08 -1.25 -12.76
N THR A 185 -1.55 -0.23 -12.09
CA THR A 185 -2.18 1.10 -12.01
C THR A 185 -2.40 1.69 -13.40
N ARG A 186 -1.39 1.62 -14.28
CA ARG A 186 -1.53 2.11 -15.66
C ARG A 186 -2.58 1.34 -16.43
N GLN A 187 -2.55 0.00 -16.37
CA GLN A 187 -3.52 -0.86 -17.06
C GLN A 187 -4.95 -0.55 -16.60
N TYR A 188 -5.16 -0.45 -15.29
CA TYR A 188 -6.45 -0.12 -14.72
C TYR A 188 -6.93 1.28 -15.14
N LYS A 189 -6.07 2.28 -15.05
CA LYS A 189 -6.36 3.66 -15.46
C LYS A 189 -6.73 3.76 -16.95
N GLU A 190 -5.99 3.09 -17.83
CA GLU A 190 -6.31 3.07 -19.26
C GLU A 190 -7.60 2.31 -19.54
N GLY A 191 -7.84 1.18 -18.88
CA GLY A 191 -9.10 0.43 -19.00
C GLY A 191 -10.32 1.26 -18.59
N ARG A 192 -10.21 2.02 -17.52
CA ARG A 192 -11.30 2.92 -17.08
C ARG A 192 -11.63 4.04 -18.04
N LYS A 193 -10.67 4.51 -18.85
CA LYS A 193 -10.96 5.50 -19.90
C LYS A 193 -11.83 4.93 -21.02
N GLN A 194 -11.63 3.65 -21.33
CA GLN A 194 -12.38 2.95 -22.39
C GLN A 194 -13.71 2.40 -21.91
N LEU A 195 -13.77 2.02 -20.65
CA LEU A 195 -14.94 1.47 -19.98
C LEU A 195 -15.21 2.33 -18.73
N PRO A 196 -15.79 3.53 -18.89
CA PRO A 196 -16.16 4.35 -17.75
C PRO A 196 -17.10 3.53 -16.88
N ALA A 197 -16.74 3.40 -15.61
CA ALA A 197 -17.46 2.55 -14.68
C ALA A 197 -18.83 3.17 -14.39
N GLU A 198 -19.89 2.46 -14.71
CA GLU A 198 -21.23 2.72 -14.17
C GLU A 198 -21.23 2.65 -12.63
N TYR A 199 -20.20 2.04 -12.04
CA TYR A 199 -20.01 1.91 -10.59
C TYR A 199 -19.90 3.25 -9.82
N ASP A 200 -19.42 4.30 -10.46
CA ASP A 200 -19.28 5.60 -9.79
C ASP A 200 -20.65 6.27 -9.59
N THR A 201 -21.67 5.80 -10.30
CA THR A 201 -23.07 6.27 -10.18
C THR A 201 -23.89 5.47 -9.16
N PHE A 202 -23.43 4.27 -8.77
CA PHE A 202 -24.20 3.37 -7.94
C PHE A 202 -24.52 3.89 -6.51
N LEU A 203 -23.76 4.86 -6.04
CA LEU A 203 -24.03 5.52 -4.75
C LEU A 203 -24.98 6.74 -4.88
N GLY A 204 -25.48 7.02 -6.08
CA GLY A 204 -26.31 8.20 -6.38
C GLY A 204 -27.59 7.94 -7.12
N GLU A 205 -27.84 6.72 -7.58
CA GLU A 205 -29.10 6.40 -8.27
C GLU A 205 -30.23 6.23 -7.28
N VAL A 206 -31.29 6.88 -7.61
CA VAL A 206 -32.59 6.84 -6.94
C VAL A 206 -33.19 5.46 -7.22
N ASP A 207 -33.57 4.71 -6.19
CA ASP A 207 -34.42 3.54 -6.39
C ASP A 207 -35.67 3.93 -7.18
N GLY A 208 -36.34 2.99 -7.80
CA GLY A 208 -37.53 3.24 -8.64
C GLY A 208 -38.66 4.00 -7.92
N GLU A 209 -38.53 4.31 -6.63
CA GLU A 209 -39.46 5.09 -5.80
C GLU A 209 -38.95 6.52 -5.51
N GLY A 210 -37.78 6.92 -6.04
CA GLY A 210 -37.24 8.27 -5.86
C GLY A 210 -36.47 8.50 -4.56
N LYS A 211 -36.17 7.45 -3.78
CA LYS A 211 -35.35 7.57 -2.58
C LYS A 211 -33.87 7.36 -2.90
N LYS A 212 -33.08 8.41 -2.69
CA LYS A 212 -31.62 8.22 -2.64
C LYS A 212 -31.28 7.27 -1.50
N PRO A 213 -30.40 6.26 -1.71
CA PRO A 213 -29.82 5.55 -0.59
C PRO A 213 -29.19 6.59 0.35
N LEU A 214 -29.46 6.47 1.65
CA LEU A 214 -28.90 7.35 2.67
C LEU A 214 -27.38 7.32 2.52
N GLY A 215 -26.79 8.44 2.12
CA GLY A 215 -25.35 8.61 2.14
C GLY A 215 -24.85 8.51 3.58
N LEU A 216 -23.64 8.02 3.78
CA LEU A 216 -23.05 7.94 5.13
C LEU A 216 -23.09 9.29 5.87
N LYS A 217 -22.99 10.41 5.16
CA LYS A 217 -23.14 11.78 5.69
C LYS A 217 -24.54 12.04 6.28
N ASP A 218 -25.57 11.38 5.77
CA ASP A 218 -26.95 11.56 6.23
C ASP A 218 -27.23 10.72 7.49
N LEU A 219 -26.48 9.64 7.71
CA LEU A 219 -26.57 8.77 8.89
C LEU A 219 -25.80 9.33 10.10
N MET A 220 -24.93 10.32 9.91
CA MET A 220 -24.08 10.90 10.97
C MET A 220 -24.58 12.29 11.44
N LYS A 221 -25.75 12.73 11.00
CA LYS A 221 -26.46 13.91 11.51
C LYS A 221 -27.38 13.51 12.65
#